data_c2449bbc2588bc3097890118ae5249a1
#
_entry.id   c2449bbc2588bc3097890118ae5249a1
#
_cell.length_a   1.000
_cell.length_b   1.000
_cell.length_c   1.000
_cell.angle_alpha   90.00
_cell.angle_beta   90.00
_cell.angle_gamma   90.00
#
_symmetry.space_group_name_H-M   'P 1'
#
loop_
_entity.id
_entity.type
_entity.pdbx_description
1 polymer ?
#
loop_
_entity_poly.entity_id
_entity_poly.type
_entity_poly.pdbx_seq_one_letter_code
_entity_poly.pdbx_strand_id
1 'polypeptide(L)'
;AIVEQQGAPWGLGRISNRQKGSTTYRYDDSAGNGACVYVLDTGIETTHPEFEGRATWLKSFIDGQNNDGHGHGTHCAGTVGSKTYGVAKKAKLLAVKVLDNAGSGSYAGVIAGMEFVSQDYKTRGCPNGAIASMSLGGPFSASVNQAAAAMVSSGVFLSVAAGNDGADAARYSPASEPSACTVGATTSTDARSSFSNFGKLVDIFAPGSAILSTWINGGTRSISGTSMATPHVAGLAAYLNALQGVVSPAALCKKIQDTAIKNALTGVPASTVNFLAYNGA
;
A
#
# COMPACT_ATOMS: atom_id res chain seq x y z
N ALA A 1 -0.94 -14.10 19.08
CA ALA A 1 -0.64 -15.48 18.66
C ALA A 1 -0.57 -15.56 17.14
N ILE A 2 0.34 -16.37 16.62
CA ILE A 2 0.45 -16.61 15.19
C ILE A 2 -0.71 -17.51 14.74
N VAL A 3 -1.42 -17.05 13.70
CA VAL A 3 -2.50 -17.81 13.03
C VAL A 3 -2.14 -18.00 11.57
N GLU A 4 -2.84 -18.92 10.90
CA GLU A 4 -2.58 -19.25 9.50
C GLU A 4 -3.85 -19.24 8.69
N GLN A 5 -3.79 -18.63 7.52
CA GLN A 5 -4.83 -18.70 6.49
C GLN A 5 -4.32 -19.62 5.39
N GLN A 6 -5.05 -20.72 5.14
CA GLN A 6 -4.74 -21.62 4.04
C GLN A 6 -5.38 -21.12 2.75
N GLY A 7 -4.77 -21.44 1.62
CA GLY A 7 -5.30 -21.04 0.32
C GLY A 7 -5.31 -19.53 0.10
N ALA A 8 -4.38 -18.82 0.71
CA ALA A 8 -4.24 -17.37 0.55
C ALA A 8 -3.72 -17.03 -0.86
N PRO A 9 -4.00 -15.80 -1.35
CA PRO A 9 -3.29 -15.30 -2.54
C PRO A 9 -1.79 -15.45 -2.37
N TRP A 10 -1.08 -15.69 -3.47
CA TRP A 10 0.36 -15.99 -3.42
C TRP A 10 1.16 -14.86 -2.73
N GLY A 11 0.71 -13.60 -2.90
CA GLY A 11 1.40 -12.47 -2.29
C GLY A 11 1.39 -12.51 -0.77
N LEU A 12 0.27 -12.91 -0.15
CA LEU A 12 0.18 -13.07 1.30
C LEU A 12 1.08 -14.22 1.78
N GLY A 13 1.08 -15.33 1.04
CA GLY A 13 2.01 -16.42 1.32
C GLY A 13 3.46 -15.94 1.25
N ARG A 14 3.79 -15.14 0.25
CA ARG A 14 5.16 -14.68 0.05
C ARG A 14 5.65 -13.75 1.14
N ILE A 15 4.83 -12.82 1.60
CA ILE A 15 5.25 -11.86 2.65
C ILE A 15 5.33 -12.46 4.05
N SER A 16 4.86 -13.68 4.23
CA SER A 16 4.85 -14.36 5.54
C SER A 16 5.70 -15.63 5.59
N ASN A 17 6.42 -15.95 4.52
CA ASN A 17 7.31 -17.10 4.45
C ASN A 17 8.65 -16.68 3.87
N ARG A 18 9.74 -17.26 4.39
CA ARG A 18 11.09 -16.93 3.91
C ARG A 18 11.34 -17.45 2.49
N GLN A 19 10.64 -18.51 2.09
CA GLN A 19 10.77 -19.13 0.78
C GLN A 19 9.54 -18.86 -0.07
N LYS A 20 9.74 -18.74 -1.38
CA LYS A 20 8.64 -18.61 -2.34
C LYS A 20 7.83 -19.92 -2.45
N GLY A 21 6.62 -19.83 -2.97
CA GLY A 21 5.77 -20.96 -3.32
C GLY A 21 4.71 -21.31 -2.30
N SER A 22 4.69 -20.70 -1.13
CA SER A 22 3.66 -20.95 -0.13
C SER A 22 2.37 -20.18 -0.43
N THR A 23 1.22 -20.83 -0.18
CA THR A 23 -0.10 -20.19 -0.17
C THR A 23 -0.71 -20.14 1.24
N THR A 24 0.13 -20.29 2.26
CA THR A 24 -0.26 -20.12 3.66
C THR A 24 0.16 -18.74 4.13
N TYR A 25 -0.80 -17.90 4.54
CA TYR A 25 -0.51 -16.61 5.14
C TYR A 25 -0.39 -16.77 6.65
N ARG A 26 0.81 -16.52 7.17
CA ARG A 26 1.12 -16.59 8.61
C ARG A 26 1.19 -15.19 9.18
N TYR A 27 0.42 -14.90 10.23
CA TYR A 27 0.41 -13.56 10.82
C TYR A 27 -0.02 -13.61 12.28
N ASP A 28 0.41 -12.61 13.06
CA ASP A 28 -0.10 -12.42 14.42
C ASP A 28 -1.54 -11.94 14.38
N ASP A 29 -2.39 -12.48 15.24
CA ASP A 29 -3.82 -12.21 15.24
C ASP A 29 -4.19 -10.78 15.70
N SER A 30 -3.24 -9.97 16.13
CA SER A 30 -3.43 -8.52 16.28
C SER A 30 -3.80 -7.86 14.95
N ALA A 31 -3.27 -8.35 13.84
CA ALA A 31 -3.74 -8.11 12.48
C ALA A 31 -3.98 -6.63 12.13
N GLY A 32 -3.15 -5.72 12.64
CA GLY A 32 -3.30 -4.29 12.37
C GLY A 32 -4.43 -3.60 13.15
N ASN A 33 -5.00 -4.25 14.16
CA ASN A 33 -6.08 -3.66 14.95
C ASN A 33 -5.65 -2.33 15.57
N GLY A 34 -6.51 -1.31 15.44
CA GLY A 34 -6.24 0.03 15.95
C GLY A 34 -5.42 0.92 15.03
N ALA A 35 -4.93 0.40 13.91
CA ALA A 35 -4.28 1.21 12.87
C ALA A 35 -5.32 1.71 11.87
N CYS A 36 -5.10 2.94 11.36
CA CYS A 36 -5.90 3.52 10.30
C CYS A 36 -5.09 3.54 9.02
N VAL A 37 -5.64 3.01 7.92
CA VAL A 37 -5.00 3.08 6.61
C VAL A 37 -5.89 3.91 5.69
N TYR A 38 -5.39 5.08 5.33
CA TYR A 38 -6.01 5.95 4.32
C TYR A 38 -5.62 5.45 2.95
N VAL A 39 -6.60 5.20 2.11
CA VAL A 39 -6.38 4.78 0.71
C VAL A 39 -6.76 5.96 -0.18
N LEU A 40 -5.76 6.64 -0.72
CA LEU A 40 -5.94 7.77 -1.64
C LEU A 40 -5.92 7.20 -3.06
N ASP A 41 -7.11 7.05 -3.64
CA ASP A 41 -7.28 6.31 -4.89
C ASP A 41 -8.62 6.67 -5.57
N THR A 42 -9.21 5.72 -6.28
CA THR A 42 -10.53 5.89 -6.92
C THR A 42 -11.70 5.79 -5.94
N GLY A 43 -11.44 5.55 -4.66
CA GLY A 43 -12.44 5.29 -3.62
C GLY A 43 -12.37 3.86 -3.12
N ILE A 44 -13.29 3.51 -2.24
CA ILE A 44 -13.48 2.14 -1.75
C ILE A 44 -14.98 1.83 -1.80
N GLU A 45 -15.34 0.66 -2.32
CA GLU A 45 -16.70 0.14 -2.16
C GLU A 45 -16.86 -0.36 -0.72
N THR A 46 -17.26 0.54 0.17
CA THR A 46 -17.25 0.30 1.63
C THR A 46 -18.25 -0.77 2.06
N THR A 47 -19.25 -1.04 1.23
CA THR A 47 -20.27 -2.08 1.48
C THR A 47 -19.83 -3.47 1.07
N HIS A 48 -18.67 -3.63 0.45
CA HIS A 48 -18.17 -4.94 0.05
C HIS A 48 -18.06 -5.84 1.29
N PRO A 49 -18.60 -7.07 1.27
CA PRO A 49 -18.60 -7.95 2.44
C PRO A 49 -17.21 -8.24 3.01
N GLU A 50 -16.20 -8.26 2.16
CA GLU A 50 -14.81 -8.51 2.54
C GLU A 50 -14.25 -7.47 3.53
N PHE A 51 -14.84 -6.30 3.59
CA PHE A 51 -14.37 -5.26 4.53
C PHE A 51 -15.01 -5.36 5.91
N GLU A 52 -16.06 -6.14 6.07
CA GLU A 52 -16.67 -6.44 7.40
C GLU A 52 -17.08 -5.19 8.16
N GLY A 53 -17.46 -4.12 7.48
CA GLY A 53 -17.81 -2.83 8.09
C GLY A 53 -16.63 -1.99 8.56
N ARG A 54 -15.39 -2.40 8.27
CA ARG A 54 -14.15 -1.67 8.65
C ARG A 54 -13.75 -0.58 7.67
N ALA A 55 -14.40 -0.49 6.54
CA ALA A 55 -14.12 0.53 5.53
C ALA A 55 -15.11 1.70 5.68
N THR A 56 -14.59 2.92 5.67
CA THR A 56 -15.38 4.15 5.81
C THR A 56 -15.03 5.12 4.68
N TRP A 57 -16.06 5.74 4.09
CA TRP A 57 -15.90 6.80 3.10
C TRP A 57 -15.68 8.12 3.82
N LEU A 58 -14.55 8.80 3.56
CA LEU A 58 -14.25 10.07 4.22
C LEU A 58 -14.51 11.28 3.32
N LYS A 59 -13.93 11.29 2.13
CA LYS A 59 -13.94 12.49 1.29
C LYS A 59 -13.72 12.14 -0.18
N SER A 60 -14.39 12.88 -1.07
CA SER A 60 -14.09 12.90 -2.49
C SER A 60 -13.62 14.29 -2.90
N PHE A 61 -12.54 14.33 -3.67
CA PHE A 61 -12.03 15.53 -4.32
C PHE A 61 -12.40 15.56 -5.81
N ILE A 62 -13.31 14.68 -6.21
CA ILE A 62 -13.82 14.59 -7.59
C ILE A 62 -15.29 15.00 -7.58
N ASP A 63 -15.61 16.12 -8.21
CA ASP A 63 -16.98 16.64 -8.25
C ASP A 63 -17.96 15.61 -8.83
N GLY A 64 -19.06 15.41 -8.12
CA GLY A 64 -20.14 14.53 -8.56
C GLY A 64 -19.84 13.03 -8.46
N GLN A 65 -18.70 12.63 -7.93
CA GLN A 65 -18.33 11.22 -7.78
C GLN A 65 -18.04 10.91 -6.30
N ASN A 66 -18.94 10.17 -5.66
CA ASN A 66 -18.88 9.87 -4.23
C ASN A 66 -18.89 8.36 -3.94
N ASN A 67 -18.38 7.56 -4.86
CA ASN A 67 -18.19 6.13 -4.72
C ASN A 67 -16.95 5.70 -5.51
N ASP A 68 -16.55 4.44 -5.39
CA ASP A 68 -15.57 3.85 -6.31
C ASP A 68 -16.32 3.32 -7.54
N GLY A 69 -16.26 4.08 -8.62
CA GLY A 69 -16.84 3.67 -9.91
C GLY A 69 -15.83 3.02 -10.85
N HIS A 70 -14.60 2.77 -10.37
CA HIS A 70 -13.54 2.15 -11.16
C HIS A 70 -13.25 0.72 -10.69
N GLY A 71 -12.88 0.57 -9.43
CA GLY A 71 -12.47 -0.70 -8.82
C GLY A 71 -11.04 -0.72 -8.31
N HIS A 72 -10.17 0.10 -8.86
CA HIS A 72 -8.75 0.13 -8.50
C HIS A 72 -8.55 0.40 -7.00
N GLY A 73 -9.22 1.40 -6.45
CA GLY A 73 -9.12 1.73 -5.03
C GLY A 73 -9.67 0.63 -4.11
N THR A 74 -10.79 0.01 -4.50
CA THR A 74 -11.34 -1.15 -3.78
C THR A 74 -10.36 -2.32 -3.80
N HIS A 75 -9.67 -2.54 -4.91
CA HIS A 75 -8.66 -3.58 -5.03
C HIS A 75 -7.48 -3.31 -4.08
N CYS A 76 -6.94 -2.09 -4.10
CA CYS A 76 -5.85 -1.69 -3.22
C CYS A 76 -6.25 -1.81 -1.75
N ALA A 77 -7.43 -1.32 -1.37
CA ALA A 77 -7.94 -1.44 0.00
C ALA A 77 -8.09 -2.90 0.43
N GLY A 78 -8.51 -3.78 -0.49
CA GLY A 78 -8.62 -5.22 -0.24
C GLY A 78 -7.29 -5.86 0.11
N THR A 79 -6.23 -5.47 -0.58
CA THR A 79 -4.87 -5.95 -0.29
C THR A 79 -4.35 -5.40 1.03
N VAL A 80 -4.70 -4.17 1.39
CA VAL A 80 -4.35 -3.64 2.72
C VAL A 80 -5.00 -4.46 3.81
N GLY A 81 -6.31 -4.69 3.75
CA GLY A 81 -7.00 -5.14 4.93
C GLY A 81 -8.32 -5.88 4.76
N SER A 82 -8.62 -6.46 3.59
CA SER A 82 -9.83 -7.29 3.49
C SER A 82 -9.65 -8.62 4.22
N LYS A 83 -10.75 -9.27 4.52
CA LYS A 83 -10.79 -10.52 5.27
C LYS A 83 -9.96 -11.62 4.59
N THR A 84 -10.15 -11.82 3.29
CA THR A 84 -9.52 -12.93 2.55
C THR A 84 -8.22 -12.52 1.88
N TYR A 85 -8.13 -11.29 1.36
CA TYR A 85 -7.03 -10.84 0.50
C TYR A 85 -6.08 -9.87 1.19
N GLY A 86 -6.36 -9.50 2.43
CA GLY A 86 -5.66 -8.42 3.11
C GLY A 86 -4.53 -8.86 4.00
N VAL A 87 -3.55 -7.98 4.12
CA VAL A 87 -2.39 -8.13 5.01
C VAL A 87 -2.79 -7.86 6.47
N ALA A 88 -3.48 -6.75 6.73
CA ALA A 88 -3.88 -6.29 8.06
C ALA A 88 -5.40 -6.41 8.21
N LYS A 89 -5.86 -7.59 8.56
CA LYS A 89 -7.27 -7.99 8.47
C LYS A 89 -8.17 -7.33 9.52
N LYS A 90 -7.63 -6.60 10.49
CA LYS A 90 -8.38 -5.86 11.51
C LYS A 90 -8.17 -4.34 11.44
N ALA A 91 -7.44 -3.85 10.46
CA ALA A 91 -7.21 -2.42 10.29
C ALA A 91 -8.48 -1.69 9.82
N LYS A 92 -8.57 -0.41 10.17
CA LYS A 92 -9.57 0.50 9.59
C LYS A 92 -9.10 0.97 8.23
N LEU A 93 -9.99 0.97 7.26
CA LEU A 93 -9.72 1.40 5.88
C LEU A 93 -10.53 2.66 5.60
N LEU A 94 -9.86 3.72 5.18
CA LEU A 94 -10.46 5.05 5.06
C LEU A 94 -10.31 5.55 3.63
N ALA A 95 -11.43 5.74 2.93
CA ALA A 95 -11.44 6.12 1.53
C ALA A 95 -11.29 7.63 1.37
N VAL A 96 -10.28 8.04 0.61
CA VAL A 96 -10.08 9.41 0.16
C VAL A 96 -9.97 9.36 -1.37
N LYS A 97 -11.04 9.78 -2.06
CA LYS A 97 -11.09 9.71 -3.51
C LYS A 97 -10.39 10.91 -4.13
N VAL A 98 -9.22 10.66 -4.71
CA VAL A 98 -8.42 11.66 -5.44
C VAL A 98 -8.30 11.34 -6.93
N LEU A 99 -8.77 10.16 -7.35
CA LEU A 99 -8.83 9.73 -8.75
C LEU A 99 -10.29 9.54 -9.14
N ASP A 100 -10.62 9.93 -10.36
CA ASP A 100 -11.97 9.79 -10.90
C ASP A 100 -12.29 8.35 -11.31
N ASN A 101 -13.50 8.11 -11.78
CA ASN A 101 -13.95 6.79 -12.19
C ASN A 101 -13.25 6.25 -13.44
N ALA A 102 -12.43 7.04 -14.10
CA ALA A 102 -11.53 6.62 -15.18
C ALA A 102 -10.12 6.29 -14.68
N GLY A 103 -9.87 6.48 -13.38
CA GLY A 103 -8.56 6.22 -12.78
C GLY A 103 -7.58 7.38 -12.89
N SER A 104 -8.02 8.56 -13.25
CA SER A 104 -7.18 9.75 -13.44
C SER A 104 -7.47 10.81 -12.39
N GLY A 105 -6.49 11.65 -12.10
CA GLY A 105 -6.65 12.76 -11.18
C GLY A 105 -5.69 13.89 -11.50
N SER A 106 -5.95 15.08 -10.94
CA SER A 106 -5.04 16.20 -11.02
C SER A 106 -4.07 16.19 -9.84
N TYR A 107 -2.90 16.77 -10.02
CA TYR A 107 -1.97 16.95 -8.91
C TYR A 107 -2.58 17.84 -7.82
N ALA A 108 -3.36 18.86 -8.18
CA ALA A 108 -4.04 19.68 -7.18
C ALA A 108 -4.98 18.86 -6.30
N GLY A 109 -5.74 17.94 -6.87
CA GLY A 109 -6.63 17.04 -6.12
C GLY A 109 -5.86 16.06 -5.23
N VAL A 110 -4.78 15.51 -5.75
CA VAL A 110 -3.91 14.60 -4.97
C VAL A 110 -3.29 15.33 -3.77
N ILE A 111 -2.78 16.55 -3.99
CA ILE A 111 -2.22 17.40 -2.93
C ILE A 111 -3.30 17.71 -1.88
N ALA A 112 -4.50 18.10 -2.31
CA ALA A 112 -5.60 18.37 -1.39
C ALA A 112 -5.97 17.14 -0.56
N GLY A 113 -5.93 15.96 -1.17
CA GLY A 113 -6.16 14.69 -0.47
C GLY A 113 -5.11 14.41 0.61
N MET A 114 -3.85 14.66 0.32
CA MET A 114 -2.76 14.50 1.29
C MET A 114 -2.89 15.50 2.45
N GLU A 115 -3.23 16.76 2.15
CA GLU A 115 -3.49 17.77 3.18
C GLU A 115 -4.66 17.37 4.07
N PHE A 116 -5.72 16.84 3.48
CA PHE A 116 -6.87 16.32 4.23
C PHE A 116 -6.45 15.22 5.22
N VAL A 117 -5.67 14.25 4.78
CA VAL A 117 -5.18 13.16 5.63
C VAL A 117 -4.36 13.70 6.79
N SER A 118 -3.46 14.65 6.53
CA SER A 118 -2.61 15.26 7.56
C SER A 118 -3.43 15.92 8.68
N GLN A 119 -4.60 16.45 8.38
CA GLN A 119 -5.49 17.06 9.37
C GLN A 119 -6.42 16.02 10.02
N ASP A 120 -7.00 15.13 9.21
CA ASP A 120 -8.01 14.20 9.66
C ASP A 120 -7.49 13.20 10.70
N TYR A 121 -6.28 12.66 10.51
CA TYR A 121 -5.79 11.60 11.39
C TYR A 121 -5.60 12.08 12.83
N LYS A 122 -5.39 13.37 13.05
CA LYS A 122 -5.18 13.96 14.39
C LYS A 122 -6.40 13.79 15.29
N THR A 123 -7.59 13.73 14.70
CA THR A 123 -8.86 13.61 15.44
C THR A 123 -9.60 12.31 15.15
N ARG A 124 -9.09 11.47 14.25
CA ARG A 124 -9.77 10.24 13.80
C ARG A 124 -9.79 9.12 14.86
N GLY A 125 -8.82 9.10 15.76
CA GLY A 125 -8.67 8.01 16.71
C GLY A 125 -8.01 6.80 16.10
N CYS A 126 -6.70 6.92 15.85
CA CYS A 126 -5.86 5.86 15.30
C CYS A 126 -4.81 5.46 16.34
N PRO A 127 -5.19 4.67 17.37
CA PRO A 127 -4.30 4.39 18.50
C PRO A 127 -3.01 3.66 18.08
N ASN A 128 -3.06 2.91 16.98
CA ASN A 128 -1.88 2.21 16.45
C ASN A 128 -1.34 2.84 15.15
N GLY A 129 -1.55 4.15 15.02
CA GLY A 129 -0.92 4.94 13.97
C GLY A 129 -1.77 5.11 12.73
N ALA A 130 -1.32 6.05 11.90
CA ALA A 130 -1.95 6.39 10.63
C ALA A 130 -1.00 6.06 9.49
N ILE A 131 -1.50 5.38 8.50
CA ILE A 131 -0.80 4.97 7.30
C ILE A 131 -1.57 5.51 6.09
N ALA A 132 -0.88 6.00 5.09
CA ALA A 132 -1.44 6.38 3.80
C ALA A 132 -0.88 5.46 2.71
N SER A 133 -1.76 4.92 1.88
CA SER A 133 -1.42 4.10 0.73
C SER A 133 -1.79 4.85 -0.55
N MET A 134 -0.82 5.13 -1.41
CA MET A 134 -1.01 5.90 -2.63
C MET A 134 -0.49 5.10 -3.83
N SER A 135 -1.37 4.34 -4.44
CA SER A 135 -1.09 3.56 -5.64
C SER A 135 -1.35 4.40 -6.89
N LEU A 136 -0.61 5.49 -7.01
CA LEU A 136 -0.76 6.48 -8.06
C LEU A 136 0.55 7.22 -8.30
N GLY A 137 0.64 7.94 -9.38
CA GLY A 137 1.78 8.75 -9.68
C GLY A 137 1.70 9.36 -11.07
N GLY A 138 2.66 10.21 -11.34
CA GLY A 138 2.85 10.86 -12.61
C GLY A 138 4.26 11.41 -12.72
N PRO A 139 4.56 12.25 -13.73
CA PRO A 139 5.88 12.86 -13.88
C PRO A 139 6.30 13.63 -12.64
N PHE A 140 7.59 13.75 -12.41
CA PHE A 140 8.15 14.49 -11.27
C PHE A 140 7.47 15.84 -11.09
N SER A 141 7.07 16.11 -9.85
CA SER A 141 6.48 17.37 -9.41
C SER A 141 7.02 17.71 -8.03
N ALA A 142 7.71 18.84 -7.92
CA ALA A 142 8.20 19.31 -6.63
C ALA A 142 7.05 19.57 -5.65
N SER A 143 5.92 20.08 -6.13
CA SER A 143 4.74 20.36 -5.30
C SER A 143 4.12 19.09 -4.73
N VAL A 144 4.00 18.03 -5.51
CA VAL A 144 3.50 16.73 -5.05
C VAL A 144 4.45 16.14 -4.01
N ASN A 145 5.75 16.17 -4.26
CA ASN A 145 6.75 15.68 -3.30
C ASN A 145 6.72 16.47 -1.99
N GLN A 146 6.57 17.79 -2.05
CA GLN A 146 6.46 18.63 -0.86
C GLN A 146 5.22 18.29 -0.03
N ALA A 147 4.08 18.06 -0.68
CA ALA A 147 2.86 17.65 0.01
C ALA A 147 3.01 16.28 0.66
N ALA A 148 3.65 15.34 -0.03
CA ALA A 148 3.96 14.01 0.52
C ALA A 148 4.89 14.12 1.73
N ALA A 149 5.96 14.91 1.64
CA ALA A 149 6.89 15.14 2.74
C ALA A 149 6.19 15.77 3.94
N ALA A 150 5.29 16.74 3.71
CA ALA A 150 4.53 17.39 4.77
C ALA A 150 3.61 16.42 5.51
N MET A 151 2.95 15.52 4.77
CA MET A 151 2.09 14.49 5.37
C MET A 151 2.93 13.54 6.24
N VAL A 152 4.07 13.09 5.76
CA VAL A 152 4.98 12.24 6.53
C VAL A 152 5.49 12.97 7.78
N SER A 153 5.89 14.25 7.65
CA SER A 153 6.33 15.06 8.78
C SER A 153 5.25 15.24 9.84
N SER A 154 3.97 15.21 9.43
CA SER A 154 2.85 15.29 10.38
C SER A 154 2.66 14.00 11.20
N GLY A 155 3.27 12.89 10.80
CA GLY A 155 3.23 11.62 11.52
C GLY A 155 2.56 10.47 10.77
N VAL A 156 2.24 10.63 9.50
CA VAL A 156 1.61 9.59 8.68
C VAL A 156 2.67 8.81 7.90
N PHE A 157 2.71 7.50 8.08
CA PHE A 157 3.54 6.63 7.23
C PHE A 157 2.96 6.61 5.82
N LEU A 158 3.81 6.80 4.82
CA LEU A 158 3.37 6.87 3.43
C LEU A 158 4.01 5.77 2.59
N SER A 159 3.16 4.89 2.03
CA SER A 159 3.53 3.89 1.05
C SER A 159 3.11 4.38 -0.34
N VAL A 160 4.04 4.44 -1.28
CA VAL A 160 3.76 4.92 -2.64
C VAL A 160 4.28 3.94 -3.68
N ALA A 161 3.59 3.87 -4.82
CA ALA A 161 3.99 3.05 -5.94
C ALA A 161 5.22 3.66 -6.64
N ALA A 162 6.18 2.81 -6.97
CA ALA A 162 7.39 3.24 -7.69
C ALA A 162 7.08 3.65 -9.15
N GLY A 163 6.01 3.13 -9.72
CA GLY A 163 5.63 3.33 -11.11
C GLY A 163 5.84 2.09 -11.98
N ASN A 164 5.23 2.11 -13.16
CA ASN A 164 5.09 0.92 -14.02
C ASN A 164 5.70 1.11 -15.42
N ASP A 165 6.74 1.93 -15.56
CA ASP A 165 7.34 2.25 -16.85
C ASP A 165 8.71 1.58 -17.09
N GLY A 166 9.11 0.67 -16.21
CA GLY A 166 10.41 0.02 -16.29
C GLY A 166 11.56 1.04 -16.29
N ALA A 167 11.41 2.12 -15.52
CA ALA A 167 12.30 3.28 -15.51
C ALA A 167 12.73 3.62 -14.08
N ASP A 168 13.62 4.61 -13.95
CA ASP A 168 14.07 5.09 -12.64
C ASP A 168 12.94 5.86 -11.94
N ALA A 169 12.60 5.46 -10.72
CA ALA A 169 11.57 6.08 -9.91
C ALA A 169 11.84 7.57 -9.61
N ALA A 170 13.08 8.03 -9.76
CA ALA A 170 13.45 9.43 -9.57
C ALA A 170 12.71 10.39 -10.52
N ARG A 171 12.16 9.86 -11.61
CA ARG A 171 11.44 10.65 -12.63
C ARG A 171 9.96 10.82 -12.32
N TYR A 172 9.47 10.30 -11.21
CA TYR A 172 8.04 10.23 -10.89
C TYR A 172 7.74 10.80 -9.52
N SER A 173 6.52 11.23 -9.32
CA SER A 173 6.00 11.73 -8.03
C SER A 173 4.65 11.08 -7.72
N PRO A 174 4.40 10.72 -6.45
CA PRO A 174 5.23 10.93 -5.27
C PRO A 174 6.36 9.90 -5.08
N ALA A 175 6.58 8.98 -6.04
CA ALA A 175 7.60 7.92 -5.95
C ALA A 175 8.99 8.44 -5.56
N SER A 176 9.36 9.64 -6.05
CA SER A 176 10.69 10.21 -5.83
C SER A 176 10.86 10.96 -4.51
N GLU A 177 9.80 11.05 -3.69
CA GLU A 177 9.92 11.72 -2.39
C GLU A 177 10.70 10.82 -1.41
N PRO A 178 11.87 11.28 -0.91
CA PRO A 178 12.72 10.41 -0.07
C PRO A 178 12.08 9.98 1.26
N SER A 179 11.16 10.77 1.82
CA SER A 179 10.50 10.43 3.08
C SER A 179 9.36 9.44 2.93
N ALA A 180 8.90 9.17 1.71
CA ALA A 180 7.95 8.11 1.42
C ALA A 180 8.66 6.75 1.41
N CYS A 181 7.90 5.69 1.71
CA CYS A 181 8.35 4.32 1.51
C CYS A 181 7.90 3.88 0.12
N THR A 182 8.81 3.89 -0.84
CA THR A 182 8.52 3.68 -2.26
C THR A 182 8.65 2.21 -2.62
N VAL A 183 7.64 1.65 -3.26
CA VAL A 183 7.44 0.22 -3.41
C VAL A 183 7.49 -0.22 -4.87
N GLY A 184 8.40 -1.12 -5.18
CA GLY A 184 8.47 -1.83 -6.45
C GLY A 184 7.70 -3.16 -6.42
N ALA A 185 7.47 -3.74 -7.58
CA ALA A 185 6.65 -4.94 -7.73
C ALA A 185 7.47 -6.18 -8.09
N THR A 186 7.03 -7.33 -7.57
CA THR A 186 7.62 -8.65 -7.88
C THR A 186 6.59 -9.66 -8.34
N THR A 187 7.09 -10.74 -8.93
CA THR A 187 6.32 -11.90 -9.37
C THR A 187 6.41 -13.04 -8.34
N SER A 188 5.58 -14.07 -8.52
CA SER A 188 5.57 -15.26 -7.66
C SER A 188 6.86 -16.10 -7.75
N THR A 189 7.72 -15.84 -8.73
CA THR A 189 9.01 -16.50 -8.89
C THR A 189 10.18 -15.66 -8.38
N ASP A 190 9.89 -14.62 -7.59
CA ASP A 190 10.88 -13.68 -7.04
C ASP A 190 11.65 -12.90 -8.11
N ALA A 191 11.03 -12.59 -9.21
CA ALA A 191 11.59 -11.67 -10.19
C ALA A 191 11.01 -10.28 -9.98
N ARG A 192 11.82 -9.22 -10.20
CA ARG A 192 11.24 -7.89 -10.37
C ARG A 192 10.24 -7.97 -11.53
N SER A 193 9.02 -7.49 -11.31
CA SER A 193 8.02 -7.44 -12.39
C SER A 193 8.57 -6.59 -13.53
N SER A 194 8.37 -7.02 -14.78
CA SER A 194 8.99 -6.39 -15.96
C SER A 194 8.65 -4.90 -16.09
N PHE A 195 7.44 -4.52 -15.66
CA PHE A 195 6.99 -3.13 -15.67
C PHE A 195 7.51 -2.30 -14.49
N SER A 196 8.00 -2.93 -13.41
CA SER A 196 8.32 -2.20 -12.18
C SER A 196 9.45 -1.21 -12.36
N ASN A 197 9.22 0.02 -11.95
CA ASN A 197 10.28 0.99 -11.79
C ASN A 197 11.28 0.52 -10.73
N PHE A 198 12.47 1.11 -10.75
CA PHE A 198 13.63 0.75 -9.94
C PHE A 198 14.41 2.01 -9.56
N GLY A 199 15.61 1.86 -9.02
CA GLY A 199 16.51 2.96 -8.73
C GLY A 199 16.73 3.19 -7.24
N LYS A 200 17.52 4.21 -6.91
CA LYS A 200 17.95 4.53 -5.54
C LYS A 200 16.80 4.89 -4.62
N LEU A 201 15.69 5.40 -5.19
CA LEU A 201 14.54 5.87 -4.41
C LEU A 201 13.53 4.76 -4.12
N VAL A 202 13.69 3.58 -4.68
CA VAL A 202 12.88 2.42 -4.29
C VAL A 202 13.44 1.86 -2.98
N ASP A 203 12.57 1.78 -1.97
CA ASP A 203 12.93 1.34 -0.63
C ASP A 203 12.72 -0.16 -0.41
N ILE A 204 11.74 -0.74 -1.10
CA ILE A 204 11.28 -2.10 -0.83
C ILE A 204 10.54 -2.64 -2.05
N PHE A 205 10.55 -3.95 -2.25
CA PHE A 205 9.71 -4.63 -3.22
C PHE A 205 8.65 -5.46 -2.50
N ALA A 206 7.52 -5.65 -3.16
CA ALA A 206 6.41 -6.48 -2.66
C ALA A 206 5.67 -7.13 -3.82
N PRO A 207 4.83 -8.15 -3.57
CA PRO A 207 4.07 -8.81 -4.62
C PRO A 207 3.19 -7.84 -5.41
N GLY A 208 3.37 -7.80 -6.73
CA GLY A 208 2.64 -6.87 -7.59
C GLY A 208 2.16 -7.45 -8.91
N SER A 209 2.51 -8.69 -9.24
CA SER A 209 2.04 -9.36 -10.47
C SER A 209 0.96 -10.38 -10.14
N ALA A 210 -0.15 -10.35 -10.89
CA ALA A 210 -1.28 -11.29 -10.73
C ALA A 210 -1.77 -11.34 -9.26
N ILE A 211 -2.17 -10.21 -8.73
CA ILE A 211 -2.63 -10.06 -7.34
C ILE A 211 -4.15 -10.09 -7.31
N LEU A 212 -4.70 -11.09 -6.64
CA LEU A 212 -6.13 -11.24 -6.43
C LEU A 212 -6.56 -10.40 -5.23
N SER A 213 -7.60 -9.59 -5.42
CA SER A 213 -8.20 -8.79 -4.36
C SER A 213 -9.64 -8.43 -4.70
N THR A 214 -10.27 -7.66 -3.82
CA THR A 214 -11.63 -7.17 -3.99
C THR A 214 -11.76 -6.25 -5.20
N TRP A 215 -12.95 -6.25 -5.78
CA TRP A 215 -13.32 -5.37 -6.89
C TRP A 215 -14.74 -4.85 -6.64
N ILE A 216 -15.14 -3.82 -7.37
CA ILE A 216 -16.49 -3.25 -7.22
C ILE A 216 -17.58 -4.26 -7.61
N ASN A 217 -18.82 -3.97 -7.22
CA ASN A 217 -20.00 -4.83 -7.38
C ASN A 217 -19.88 -6.15 -6.59
N GLY A 218 -19.22 -6.09 -5.43
CA GLY A 218 -19.03 -7.24 -4.57
C GLY A 218 -18.11 -8.31 -5.16
N GLY A 219 -17.32 -7.95 -6.16
CA GLY A 219 -16.49 -8.87 -6.93
C GLY A 219 -15.06 -9.01 -6.44
N THR A 220 -14.31 -9.76 -7.22
CA THR A 220 -12.86 -9.95 -7.06
C THR A 220 -12.20 -9.92 -8.44
N ARG A 221 -10.93 -9.59 -8.47
CA ARG A 221 -10.17 -9.51 -9.71
C ARG A 221 -8.67 -9.66 -9.44
N SER A 222 -7.96 -10.32 -10.34
CA SER A 222 -6.51 -10.40 -10.34
C SER A 222 -5.95 -9.40 -11.33
N ILE A 223 -5.12 -8.47 -10.86
CA ILE A 223 -4.46 -7.46 -11.69
C ILE A 223 -3.01 -7.27 -11.26
N SER A 224 -2.23 -6.55 -12.07
CA SER A 224 -0.80 -6.35 -11.86
C SER A 224 -0.44 -4.87 -11.88
N GLY A 225 0.57 -4.49 -11.10
CA GLY A 225 1.10 -3.14 -11.04
C GLY A 225 1.88 -2.92 -9.75
N THR A 226 2.71 -1.88 -9.72
CA THR A 226 3.26 -1.40 -8.46
C THR A 226 2.15 -0.87 -7.55
N SER A 227 0.99 -0.53 -8.13
CA SER A 227 -0.26 -0.24 -7.40
C SER A 227 -0.72 -1.40 -6.51
N MET A 228 -0.38 -2.64 -6.85
CA MET A 228 -0.73 -3.84 -6.07
C MET A 228 0.33 -4.15 -5.01
N ALA A 229 1.57 -3.79 -5.27
CA ALA A 229 2.67 -3.95 -4.31
C ALA A 229 2.55 -2.96 -3.14
N THR A 230 2.20 -1.73 -3.43
CA THR A 230 2.08 -0.62 -2.48
C THR A 230 1.17 -0.95 -1.29
N PRO A 231 -0.06 -1.46 -1.48
CA PRO A 231 -0.94 -1.80 -0.36
C PRO A 231 -0.45 -3.00 0.47
N HIS A 232 0.36 -3.89 -0.06
CA HIS A 232 1.02 -4.91 0.76
C HIS A 232 1.89 -4.25 1.82
N VAL A 233 2.65 -3.23 1.45
CA VAL A 233 3.53 -2.50 2.38
C VAL A 233 2.73 -1.64 3.34
N ALA A 234 1.66 -0.98 2.87
CA ALA A 234 0.77 -0.22 3.76
C ALA A 234 0.12 -1.11 4.82
N GLY A 235 -0.36 -2.29 4.41
CA GLY A 235 -0.90 -3.28 5.33
C GLY A 235 0.17 -3.80 6.31
N LEU A 236 1.37 -4.04 5.83
CA LEU A 236 2.50 -4.47 6.67
C LEU A 236 2.86 -3.40 7.70
N ALA A 237 2.83 -2.13 7.32
CA ALA A 237 3.06 -1.01 8.25
C ALA A 237 2.01 -0.99 9.37
N ALA A 238 0.74 -1.14 9.02
CA ALA A 238 -0.35 -1.23 10.00
C ALA A 238 -0.17 -2.45 10.92
N TYR A 239 0.18 -3.58 10.34
CA TYR A 239 0.44 -4.82 11.06
C TYR A 239 1.57 -4.66 12.09
N LEU A 240 2.70 -4.09 11.68
CA LEU A 240 3.86 -3.90 12.55
C LEU A 240 3.58 -2.88 13.67
N ASN A 241 2.89 -1.79 13.37
CA ASN A 241 2.52 -0.81 14.39
C ASN A 241 1.62 -1.42 15.48
N ALA A 242 0.65 -2.24 15.08
CA ALA A 242 -0.24 -2.91 16.04
C ALA A 242 0.50 -3.97 16.87
N LEU A 243 1.43 -4.70 16.25
CA LEU A 243 2.15 -5.80 16.90
C LEU A 243 3.27 -5.30 17.81
N GLN A 244 4.03 -4.30 17.38
CA GLN A 244 5.29 -3.91 18.00
C GLN A 244 5.27 -2.50 18.61
N GLY A 245 4.16 -1.78 18.47
CA GLY A 245 4.04 -0.39 18.89
C GLY A 245 4.34 0.60 17.78
N VAL A 246 3.74 1.79 17.89
CA VAL A 246 3.85 2.84 16.89
C VAL A 246 5.24 3.47 16.94
N VAL A 247 5.85 3.62 15.78
CA VAL A 247 7.13 4.31 15.59
C VAL A 247 6.95 5.40 14.54
N SER A 248 7.95 6.29 14.40
CA SER A 248 7.91 7.33 13.37
C SER A 248 7.84 6.72 11.96
N PRO A 249 7.31 7.45 10.97
CA PRO A 249 7.26 6.96 9.59
C PRO A 249 8.62 6.51 9.05
N ALA A 250 9.68 7.28 9.30
CA ALA A 250 11.03 6.92 8.86
C ALA A 250 11.53 5.62 9.53
N ALA A 251 11.28 5.49 10.83
CA ALA A 251 11.66 4.29 11.57
C ALA A 251 10.86 3.07 11.09
N LEU A 252 9.60 3.26 10.71
CA LEU A 252 8.75 2.17 10.23
C LEU A 252 9.20 1.66 8.86
N CYS A 253 9.52 2.54 7.92
CA CYS A 253 10.06 2.13 6.62
C CYS A 253 11.41 1.41 6.81
N LYS A 254 12.27 1.92 7.69
CA LYS A 254 13.54 1.25 8.03
C LYS A 254 13.31 -0.13 8.62
N LYS A 255 12.34 -0.28 9.51
CA LYS A 255 11.98 -1.58 10.10
C LYS A 255 11.54 -2.58 9.03
N ILE A 256 10.72 -2.13 8.07
CA ILE A 256 10.28 -2.95 6.94
C ILE A 256 11.49 -3.38 6.10
N GLN A 257 12.43 -2.48 5.86
CA GLN A 257 13.66 -2.80 5.14
C GLN A 257 14.54 -3.79 5.92
N ASP A 258 14.71 -3.57 7.22
CA ASP A 258 15.57 -4.42 8.06
C ASP A 258 15.00 -5.84 8.19
N THR A 259 13.69 -6.00 8.22
CA THR A 259 13.00 -7.30 8.30
C THR A 259 12.91 -8.00 6.94
N ALA A 260 13.11 -7.27 5.85
CA ALA A 260 12.95 -7.78 4.49
C ALA A 260 13.86 -8.99 4.22
N ILE A 261 13.41 -9.84 3.31
CA ILE A 261 14.24 -10.90 2.75
C ILE A 261 15.18 -10.26 1.74
N LYS A 262 16.49 -10.48 1.92
CA LYS A 262 17.52 -9.80 1.14
C LYS A 262 18.13 -10.72 0.10
N ASN A 263 18.37 -10.17 -1.08
CA ASN A 263 19.09 -10.84 -2.18
C ASN A 263 18.36 -12.05 -2.78
N ALA A 264 17.02 -12.14 -2.57
CA ALA A 264 16.20 -13.20 -3.13
C ALA A 264 15.68 -12.89 -4.53
N LEU A 265 15.67 -11.61 -4.92
CA LEU A 265 15.05 -11.17 -6.17
C LEU A 265 16.02 -11.23 -7.33
N THR A 266 15.48 -11.59 -8.51
CA THR A 266 16.22 -11.50 -9.79
C THR A 266 15.74 -10.27 -10.57
N GLY A 267 16.57 -9.76 -11.47
CA GLY A 267 16.23 -8.65 -12.36
C GLY A 267 16.24 -7.28 -11.67
N VAL A 268 16.80 -7.18 -10.48
CA VAL A 268 16.94 -5.90 -9.76
C VAL A 268 18.27 -5.26 -10.19
N PRO A 269 18.23 -4.02 -10.71
CA PRO A 269 19.48 -3.33 -11.12
C PRO A 269 20.43 -3.10 -9.95
N ALA A 270 21.71 -2.99 -10.24
CA ALA A 270 22.76 -2.88 -9.21
C ALA A 270 22.61 -1.68 -8.28
N SER A 271 21.98 -0.59 -8.73
CA SER A 271 21.75 0.61 -7.91
C SER A 271 20.48 0.56 -7.06
N THR A 272 19.75 -0.56 -7.09
CA THR A 272 18.45 -0.72 -6.44
C THR A 272 18.59 -1.73 -5.31
N VAL A 273 17.93 -1.46 -4.17
CA VAL A 273 17.91 -2.42 -3.05
C VAL A 273 17.22 -3.72 -3.46
N ASN A 274 17.79 -4.86 -3.07
CA ASN A 274 17.20 -6.17 -3.29
C ASN A 274 16.54 -6.64 -2.00
N PHE A 275 15.41 -6.01 -1.66
CA PHE A 275 14.66 -6.24 -0.43
C PHE A 275 13.23 -6.63 -0.77
N LEU A 276 12.79 -7.77 -0.30
CA LEU A 276 11.42 -8.24 -0.45
C LEU A 276 10.69 -8.17 0.89
N ALA A 277 9.54 -7.50 0.92
CA ALA A 277 8.74 -7.30 2.13
C ALA A 277 8.43 -8.64 2.82
N TYR A 278 8.58 -8.66 4.15
CA TYR A 278 8.40 -9.85 4.98
C TYR A 278 7.90 -9.44 6.36
N ASN A 279 6.90 -10.15 6.89
CA ASN A 279 6.28 -9.79 8.17
C ASN A 279 7.00 -10.36 9.41
N GLY A 280 7.95 -11.23 9.23
CA GLY A 280 8.72 -11.82 10.33
C GLY A 280 8.01 -12.93 11.11
N ALA A 281 6.85 -13.36 10.66
CA ALA A 281 6.07 -14.37 11.36
C ALA A 281 6.59 -15.80 11.19
#